data_4a55d12f0b636e69cf759b3459d26e1d
#
_entry.id   4a55d12f0b636e69cf759b3459d26e1d
#
_cell.length_a   1.000
_cell.length_b   1.000
_cell.length_c   1.000
_cell.angle_alpha   90.00
_cell.angle_beta   90.00
_cell.angle_gamma   90.00
#
_symmetry.space_group_name_H-M   'P 1'
#
loop_
_entity.id
_entity.type
_entity.pdbx_description
1 polymer ?
#
loop_
_entity_poly.entity_id
_entity_poly.type
_entity_poly.pdbx_seq_one_letter_code
_entity_poly.pdbx_strand_id
1 'polypeptide(L)'
;MIEFDKDKQANQISEFPLFSDSHITGEVNDDTGPYQFLNLVSHVNEPGIINESIMLRVAWFIDGQGTYGVKTDYSKYHGGWATDEIAALASLRLGIRLKAGEQVRFFGGYSNDPLGTPRASCKKRPEIFFKERKPILPGVVKTVQIESLKDIQDLKKVTSSQFTALVRAARQYQDAIWMAESEPELAWLMLVSAIETVANEWSIQDLSPIEKMRESKPELSELIALKGGEELLASIAEDLAPTLGATNKFIKFCLEFLPAPPEDRPVEFARIEWSRKGFKLILNKVYKYRSIALHAGTPFPAPLCRPPEQYSAAEGLAEKGCLSLAVHTLGASWKSDDLPISMNTFSYFVNGVLNNWWNRIVQQGS
;
A
#
# COMPACT_ATOMS: atom_id res chain seq x y z
N MET A 1 10.70 10.77 13.11
CA MET A 1 9.49 11.52 13.51
C MET A 1 9.95 12.77 14.20
N ILE A 2 9.49 13.94 13.76
CA ILE A 2 9.78 15.20 14.46
C ILE A 2 8.93 15.17 15.73
N GLU A 3 9.55 15.26 16.91
CA GLU A 3 8.81 15.46 18.16
C GLU A 3 8.05 16.78 18.07
N PHE A 4 6.73 16.68 18.05
CA PHE A 4 5.87 17.85 18.07
C PHE A 4 5.73 18.34 19.51
N ASP A 5 6.37 19.43 19.80
CA ASP A 5 6.21 20.15 21.05
C ASP A 5 5.25 21.32 20.82
N LYS A 6 4.08 21.27 21.45
CA LYS A 6 3.05 22.33 21.34
C LYS A 6 3.52 23.67 21.83
N ASP A 7 4.53 23.70 22.70
CA ASP A 7 5.08 24.91 23.28
C ASP A 7 6.21 25.53 22.43
N LYS A 8 6.69 24.83 21.42
CA LYS A 8 7.67 25.35 20.46
C LYS A 8 6.99 26.05 19.30
N GLN A 9 7.40 27.29 19.05
CA GLN A 9 6.98 27.99 17.84
C GLN A 9 7.62 27.34 16.61
N ALA A 10 6.81 27.03 15.60
CA ALA A 10 7.31 26.51 14.34
C ALA A 10 8.25 27.50 13.65
N ASN A 11 9.36 27.01 13.12
CA ASN A 11 10.31 27.84 12.37
C ASN A 11 9.68 28.35 11.07
N GLN A 12 8.76 27.55 10.52
CA GLN A 12 8.15 27.79 9.23
C GLN A 12 6.86 27.00 9.10
N ILE A 13 5.88 27.56 8.42
CA ILE A 13 4.69 26.85 7.97
C ILE A 13 4.67 26.84 6.42
N SER A 14 4.29 25.74 5.84
CA SER A 14 4.24 25.56 4.38
C SER A 14 2.96 24.85 3.96
N GLU A 15 2.45 25.21 2.80
CA GLU A 15 1.25 24.60 2.21
C GLU A 15 1.59 23.87 0.92
N PHE A 16 1.01 22.68 0.78
CA PHE A 16 1.21 21.78 -0.35
C PHE A 16 -0.13 21.22 -0.81
N PRO A 17 -0.51 21.36 -2.08
CA PRO A 17 -1.72 20.71 -2.59
C PRO A 17 -1.50 19.19 -2.63
N LEU A 18 -2.53 18.43 -2.25
CA LEU A 18 -2.62 17.00 -2.52
C LEU A 18 -3.62 16.78 -3.65
N PHE A 19 -3.18 16.09 -4.67
CA PHE A 19 -3.92 15.83 -5.90
C PHE A 19 -4.65 14.49 -5.85
N SER A 20 -5.92 14.46 -6.28
CA SER A 20 -6.76 13.26 -6.32
C SER A 20 -7.81 13.35 -7.44
N ASP A 21 -8.33 12.18 -7.86
CA ASP A 21 -9.54 12.02 -8.66
C ASP A 21 -10.76 11.61 -7.80
N SER A 22 -10.63 11.65 -6.48
CA SER A 22 -11.69 11.34 -5.51
C SER A 22 -12.26 12.61 -4.89
N HIS A 23 -13.51 12.51 -4.43
CA HIS A 23 -14.17 13.57 -3.69
C HIS A 23 -13.89 13.43 -2.20
N ILE A 24 -13.36 14.49 -1.58
CA ILE A 24 -12.95 14.49 -0.19
C ILE A 24 -13.77 15.52 0.57
N THR A 25 -14.39 15.12 1.67
CA THR A 25 -15.23 15.94 2.53
C THR A 25 -14.65 16.03 3.93
N GLY A 26 -15.09 17.02 4.72
CA GLY A 26 -14.63 17.24 6.09
C GLY A 26 -13.32 18.04 6.17
N GLU A 27 -12.87 18.27 7.39
CA GLU A 27 -11.64 19.00 7.71
C GLU A 27 -10.92 18.37 8.89
N VAL A 28 -9.61 18.47 8.91
CA VAL A 28 -8.76 18.04 10.02
C VAL A 28 -7.84 19.20 10.39
N ASN A 29 -8.32 20.07 11.30
CA ASN A 29 -7.66 21.30 11.70
C ASN A 29 -6.96 21.20 13.03
N ASP A 30 -7.49 20.37 13.94
CA ASP A 30 -7.08 20.34 15.34
C ASP A 30 -6.39 19.04 15.71
N ASP A 31 -5.40 19.15 16.60
CA ASP A 31 -4.74 18.04 17.30
C ASP A 31 -4.04 16.97 16.44
N THR A 32 -3.79 17.25 15.15
CA THR A 32 -3.06 16.33 14.27
C THR A 32 -1.54 16.44 14.38
N GLY A 33 -1.04 17.24 15.32
CA GLY A 33 0.38 17.51 15.45
C GLY A 33 0.84 18.57 14.43
N PRO A 34 2.01 18.40 13.77
CA PRO A 34 2.53 19.39 12.84
C PRO A 34 1.79 19.43 11.49
N TYR A 35 0.70 18.66 11.32
CA TYR A 35 -0.03 18.53 10.05
C TYR A 35 -1.46 19.01 10.19
N GLN A 36 -1.95 19.69 9.15
CA GLN A 36 -3.35 20.06 8.99
C GLN A 36 -3.79 19.71 7.58
N PHE A 37 -4.98 19.16 7.44
CA PHE A 37 -5.57 18.81 6.15
C PHE A 37 -6.84 19.65 5.97
N LEU A 38 -6.76 20.59 5.05
CA LEU A 38 -7.87 21.46 4.71
C LEU A 38 -8.44 21.00 3.37
N ASN A 39 -9.72 20.64 3.31
CA ASN A 39 -10.30 20.31 2.03
C ASN A 39 -10.40 21.56 1.15
N LEU A 40 -10.26 21.34 -0.14
CA LEU A 40 -10.47 22.37 -1.15
C LEU A 40 -11.86 22.20 -1.76
N VAL A 41 -12.24 23.14 -2.62
CA VAL A 41 -13.56 23.12 -3.27
C VAL A 41 -13.80 21.76 -3.92
N SER A 42 -14.94 21.18 -3.55
CA SER A 42 -15.37 19.87 -3.99
C SER A 42 -15.56 19.80 -5.50
N HIS A 43 -14.90 18.85 -6.13
CA HIS A 43 -15.13 18.47 -7.51
C HIS A 43 -15.87 17.14 -7.56
N VAL A 44 -16.55 16.89 -8.66
CA VAL A 44 -17.22 15.59 -8.89
C VAL A 44 -16.17 14.49 -9.03
N ASN A 45 -16.42 13.32 -8.44
CA ASN A 45 -15.59 12.14 -8.64
C ASN A 45 -15.63 11.73 -10.11
N GLU A 46 -14.51 11.79 -10.78
CA GLU A 46 -14.40 11.31 -12.15
C GLU A 46 -13.02 10.65 -12.33
N PRO A 47 -12.97 9.35 -12.70
CA PRO A 47 -11.73 8.64 -12.87
C PRO A 47 -10.77 9.37 -13.80
N GLY A 48 -9.56 9.68 -13.31
CA GLY A 48 -8.50 10.33 -14.07
C GLY A 48 -8.57 11.85 -14.14
N ILE A 49 -9.64 12.49 -13.66
CA ILE A 49 -9.68 13.96 -13.54
C ILE A 49 -9.01 14.35 -12.21
N ILE A 50 -7.74 14.69 -12.30
CA ILE A 50 -6.92 15.03 -11.14
C ILE A 50 -7.10 16.49 -10.75
N ASN A 51 -7.52 16.70 -9.51
CA ASN A 51 -7.73 18.01 -8.91
C ASN A 51 -6.93 18.19 -7.61
N GLU A 52 -6.72 19.42 -7.22
CA GLU A 52 -6.25 19.78 -5.87
C GLU A 52 -7.41 19.55 -4.90
N SER A 53 -7.36 18.44 -4.15
CA SER A 53 -8.48 18.00 -3.32
C SER A 53 -8.29 18.32 -1.84
N ILE A 54 -7.03 18.43 -1.39
CA ILE A 54 -6.65 18.77 -0.02
C ILE A 54 -5.51 19.75 -0.06
N MET A 55 -5.51 20.75 0.83
CA MET A 55 -4.34 21.53 1.15
C MET A 55 -3.70 20.95 2.42
N LEU A 56 -2.51 20.38 2.29
CA LEU A 56 -1.69 19.94 3.40
C LEU A 56 -0.89 21.14 3.92
N ARG A 57 -1.13 21.54 5.16
CA ARG A 57 -0.34 22.53 5.87
C ARG A 57 0.61 21.81 6.82
N VAL A 58 1.89 22.11 6.74
CA VAL A 58 2.95 21.51 7.59
C VAL A 58 3.66 22.60 8.37
N ALA A 59 3.70 22.43 9.68
CA ALA A 59 4.55 23.24 10.57
C ALA A 59 5.91 22.56 10.72
N TRP A 60 6.98 23.27 10.38
CA TRP A 60 8.34 22.74 10.41
C TRP A 60 9.05 23.15 11.68
N PHE A 61 9.64 22.16 12.35
CA PHE A 61 10.50 22.31 13.52
C PHE A 61 11.87 21.74 13.14
N ILE A 62 12.77 22.58 12.60
CA ILE A 62 14.06 22.14 12.09
C ILE A 62 15.10 22.36 13.18
N ASP A 63 15.60 21.28 13.76
CA ASP A 63 16.81 21.31 14.59
C ASP A 63 18.04 21.20 13.68
N GLY A 64 18.92 22.24 13.75
CA GLY A 64 20.04 22.42 12.84
C GLY A 64 21.22 21.45 13.02
N GLN A 65 21.05 20.31 13.66
CA GLN A 65 22.12 19.29 13.82
C GLN A 65 22.09 18.29 12.67
N GLY A 66 22.74 18.62 11.57
CA GLY A 66 23.07 17.66 10.51
C GLY A 66 24.15 16.68 10.97
N THR A 67 23.90 15.39 10.86
CA THR A 67 24.91 14.35 11.07
C THR A 67 25.77 14.21 9.81
N TYR A 68 26.85 14.96 9.72
CA TYR A 68 27.86 14.81 8.67
C TYR A 68 28.89 13.74 9.06
N GLY A 69 29.27 12.85 8.14
CA GLY A 69 30.41 11.96 8.31
C GLY A 69 30.11 10.60 8.93
N VAL A 70 28.87 10.14 8.93
CA VAL A 70 28.46 8.81 9.42
C VAL A 70 28.51 7.76 8.32
N LYS A 71 28.61 6.48 8.70
CA LYS A 71 28.47 5.35 7.76
C LYS A 71 27.09 5.40 7.09
N THR A 72 27.03 4.93 5.84
CA THR A 72 25.76 4.73 5.12
C THR A 72 24.82 3.84 5.93
N ASP A 73 23.64 4.35 6.25
CA ASP A 73 22.58 3.64 6.97
C ASP A 73 21.27 3.82 6.22
N TYR A 74 20.68 2.70 5.81
CA TYR A 74 19.38 2.66 5.12
C TYR A 74 18.23 2.24 6.04
N SER A 75 18.47 1.98 7.30
CA SER A 75 17.46 1.39 8.20
C SER A 75 16.22 2.25 8.29
N LYS A 76 16.40 3.58 8.36
CA LYS A 76 15.33 4.58 8.46
C LYS A 76 14.96 5.23 7.11
N TYR A 77 15.63 4.83 6.03
CA TYR A 77 15.36 5.43 4.73
C TYR A 77 14.07 4.84 4.12
N HIS A 78 13.10 5.69 3.85
CA HIS A 78 11.82 5.31 3.22
C HIS A 78 11.57 6.02 1.88
N GLY A 79 12.54 6.82 1.40
CA GLY A 79 12.47 7.59 0.15
C GLY A 79 11.48 8.76 0.22
N GLY A 80 11.65 9.78 -0.63
CA GLY A 80 10.78 10.93 -0.74
C GLY A 80 10.92 11.98 0.36
N TRP A 81 10.13 13.04 0.21
CA TRP A 81 10.04 14.15 1.17
C TRP A 81 8.93 13.89 2.19
N ALA A 82 8.90 14.63 3.28
CA ALA A 82 7.87 14.50 4.31
C ALA A 82 6.44 14.65 3.75
N THR A 83 6.25 15.48 2.75
CA THR A 83 4.94 15.67 2.08
C THR A 83 4.52 14.46 1.27
N ASP A 84 5.48 13.78 0.60
CA ASP A 84 5.22 12.52 -0.12
C ASP A 84 4.87 11.40 0.85
N GLU A 85 5.55 11.35 2.01
CA GLU A 85 5.29 10.43 3.10
C GLU A 85 3.86 10.59 3.64
N ILE A 86 3.47 11.84 3.97
CA ILE A 86 2.14 12.15 4.48
C ILE A 86 1.07 11.83 3.43
N ALA A 87 1.31 12.17 2.17
CA ALA A 87 0.39 11.86 1.08
C ALA A 87 0.21 10.36 0.88
N ALA A 88 1.29 9.56 1.02
CA ALA A 88 1.21 8.10 0.92
C ALA A 88 0.44 7.48 2.08
N LEU A 89 0.70 7.94 3.32
CA LEU A 89 -0.06 7.50 4.50
C LEU A 89 -1.54 7.87 4.38
N ALA A 90 -1.85 9.08 3.92
CA ALA A 90 -3.22 9.52 3.67
C ALA A 90 -3.88 8.71 2.54
N SER A 91 -3.16 8.44 1.45
CA SER A 91 -3.64 7.59 0.35
C SER A 91 -3.99 6.18 0.84
N LEU A 92 -3.12 5.57 1.64
CA LEU A 92 -3.37 4.27 2.25
C LEU A 92 -4.57 4.33 3.22
N ARG A 93 -4.64 5.33 4.09
CA ARG A 93 -5.71 5.41 5.09
C ARG A 93 -7.09 5.59 4.47
N LEU A 94 -7.19 6.44 3.46
CA LEU A 94 -8.44 6.73 2.75
C LEU A 94 -8.77 5.70 1.66
N GLY A 95 -7.78 4.93 1.20
CA GLY A 95 -7.93 3.98 0.09
C GLY A 95 -8.27 4.68 -1.24
N ILE A 96 -7.65 5.83 -1.50
CA ILE A 96 -7.84 6.66 -2.70
C ILE A 96 -6.48 7.08 -3.26
N ARG A 97 -6.46 7.55 -4.51
CA ARG A 97 -5.28 8.17 -5.10
C ARG A 97 -5.03 9.53 -4.48
N LEU A 98 -3.85 9.72 -3.89
CA LEU A 98 -3.35 11.02 -3.41
C LEU A 98 -1.87 11.15 -3.76
N LYS A 99 -1.46 12.30 -4.31
CA LYS A 99 -0.04 12.67 -4.49
C LYS A 99 0.20 14.10 -4.08
N ALA A 100 1.35 14.34 -3.42
CA ALA A 100 1.75 15.68 -3.02
C ALA A 100 2.25 16.50 -4.22
N GLY A 101 1.84 17.76 -4.27
CA GLY A 101 2.41 18.78 -5.14
C GLY A 101 3.59 19.50 -4.50
N GLU A 102 4.09 20.52 -5.19
CA GLU A 102 5.11 21.42 -4.64
C GLU A 102 4.50 22.43 -3.65
N GLN A 103 5.37 23.07 -2.87
CA GLN A 103 5.00 24.15 -1.99
C GLN A 103 4.38 25.33 -2.77
N VAL A 104 3.15 25.67 -2.42
CA VAL A 104 2.43 26.79 -3.08
C VAL A 104 2.39 28.04 -2.21
N ARG A 105 2.58 27.89 -0.90
CA ARG A 105 2.58 29.00 0.06
C ARG A 105 3.53 28.75 1.21
N PHE A 106 4.12 29.84 1.69
CA PHE A 106 5.11 29.84 2.76
C PHE A 106 4.77 30.94 3.77
N PHE A 107 4.85 30.59 5.05
CA PHE A 107 4.70 31.51 6.18
C PHE A 107 5.99 31.48 6.98
N GLY A 108 6.74 32.57 7.00
CA GLY A 108 7.97 32.70 7.78
C GLY A 108 7.67 32.84 9.27
N GLY A 109 8.44 32.14 10.12
CA GLY A 109 8.26 32.18 11.58
C GLY A 109 8.49 33.58 12.19
N TYR A 110 9.11 34.49 11.46
CA TYR A 110 9.36 35.87 11.87
C TYR A 110 8.51 36.89 11.12
N SER A 111 7.62 36.43 10.23
CA SER A 111 6.72 37.31 9.49
C SER A 111 5.36 37.33 10.15
N ASN A 112 4.88 38.54 10.47
CA ASN A 112 3.49 38.75 10.92
C ASN A 112 2.49 38.79 9.77
N ASP A 113 2.89 38.38 8.56
CA ASP A 113 1.98 38.35 7.42
C ASP A 113 1.04 37.12 7.50
N PRO A 114 -0.25 37.31 7.81
CA PRO A 114 -1.21 36.23 7.94
C PRO A 114 -1.54 35.56 6.59
N LEU A 115 -1.22 36.20 5.47
CA LEU A 115 -1.52 35.71 4.13
C LEU A 115 -0.42 34.80 3.60
N GLY A 116 0.78 34.88 4.13
CA GLY A 116 1.96 34.16 3.68
C GLY A 116 2.42 34.56 2.26
N THR A 117 3.57 34.07 1.86
CA THR A 117 4.18 34.35 0.55
C THR A 117 3.84 33.24 -0.45
N PRO A 118 3.19 33.55 -1.59
CA PRO A 118 2.95 32.56 -2.64
C PRO A 118 4.28 32.06 -3.24
N ARG A 119 4.29 30.79 -3.67
CA ARG A 119 5.40 30.17 -4.39
C ARG A 119 4.90 29.68 -5.75
N ALA A 120 5.69 29.94 -6.78
CA ALA A 120 5.41 29.37 -8.11
C ALA A 120 5.79 27.89 -8.10
N SER A 121 4.86 27.01 -8.51
CA SER A 121 5.15 25.60 -8.75
C SER A 121 5.65 25.43 -10.18
N CYS A 122 6.77 24.71 -10.34
CA CYS A 122 7.35 24.36 -11.62
C CYS A 122 7.02 22.92 -12.06
N LYS A 123 6.54 22.09 -11.15
CA LYS A 123 6.15 20.71 -11.47
C LYS A 123 4.79 20.68 -12.16
N LYS A 124 4.68 19.83 -13.17
CA LYS A 124 3.39 19.49 -13.76
C LYS A 124 2.50 18.80 -12.71
N ARG A 125 1.19 19.00 -12.83
CA ARG A 125 0.22 18.21 -12.08
C ARG A 125 0.41 16.74 -12.40
N PRO A 126 0.24 15.84 -11.41
CA PRO A 126 0.25 14.42 -11.69
C PRO A 126 -0.92 14.06 -12.62
N GLU A 127 -0.68 13.16 -13.55
CA GLU A 127 -1.65 12.71 -14.54
C GLU A 127 -1.85 11.20 -14.43
N ILE A 128 -3.01 10.70 -14.86
CA ILE A 128 -3.31 9.27 -14.97
C ILE A 128 -3.59 8.96 -16.44
N PHE A 129 -2.85 8.00 -16.97
CA PHE A 129 -3.02 7.54 -18.35
C PHE A 129 -3.80 6.23 -18.35
N PHE A 130 -4.94 6.21 -19.02
CA PHE A 130 -5.78 5.03 -19.20
C PHE A 130 -5.40 4.30 -20.50
N LYS A 131 -4.98 3.04 -20.40
CA LYS A 131 -4.84 2.14 -21.54
C LYS A 131 -6.17 1.54 -21.98
N GLU A 132 -7.07 1.34 -21.01
CA GLU A 132 -8.39 0.76 -21.22
C GLU A 132 -9.48 1.84 -21.22
N ARG A 133 -10.64 1.55 -21.81
CA ARG A 133 -11.79 2.48 -21.82
C ARG A 133 -12.47 2.61 -20.44
N LYS A 134 -12.37 1.59 -19.62
CA LYS A 134 -12.91 1.56 -18.25
C LYS A 134 -11.75 1.52 -17.27
N PRO A 135 -11.88 2.08 -16.07
CA PRO A 135 -10.82 2.04 -15.07
C PRO A 135 -10.60 0.60 -14.58
N ILE A 136 -9.33 0.24 -14.38
CA ILE A 136 -8.91 -1.03 -13.76
C ILE A 136 -9.22 -1.01 -12.26
N LEU A 137 -9.06 0.15 -11.63
CA LEU A 137 -9.33 0.36 -10.20
C LEU A 137 -10.48 1.35 -9.96
N PRO A 138 -11.73 1.04 -10.34
CA PRO A 138 -12.85 1.94 -10.07
C PRO A 138 -13.09 2.16 -8.58
N GLY A 139 -12.73 1.20 -7.71
CA GLY A 139 -12.95 1.28 -6.26
C GLY A 139 -12.06 2.29 -5.53
N VAL A 140 -11.03 2.85 -6.19
CA VAL A 140 -10.19 3.89 -5.58
C VAL A 140 -10.71 5.31 -5.87
N VAL A 141 -11.73 5.46 -6.72
CA VAL A 141 -12.39 6.74 -7.01
C VAL A 141 -13.74 6.77 -6.30
N LYS A 142 -13.80 7.50 -5.20
CA LYS A 142 -14.97 7.50 -4.30
C LYS A 142 -15.05 8.79 -3.50
N THR A 143 -16.18 9.00 -2.80
CA THR A 143 -16.30 10.04 -1.78
C THR A 143 -15.77 9.49 -0.45
N VAL A 144 -14.90 10.24 0.23
CA VAL A 144 -14.31 9.86 1.52
C VAL A 144 -14.38 11.00 2.53
N GLN A 145 -14.44 10.62 3.80
CA GLN A 145 -14.36 11.54 4.93
C GLN A 145 -12.91 11.66 5.38
N ILE A 146 -12.39 12.87 5.47
CA ILE A 146 -10.98 13.16 5.79
C ILE A 146 -10.65 12.92 7.28
N GLU A 147 -11.65 12.84 8.14
CA GLU A 147 -11.49 12.75 9.59
C GLU A 147 -10.66 11.54 10.04
N SER A 148 -10.67 10.45 9.26
CA SER A 148 -9.83 9.27 9.55
C SER A 148 -8.33 9.55 9.49
N LEU A 149 -7.91 10.68 8.88
CA LEU A 149 -6.50 11.10 8.86
C LEU A 149 -6.00 11.57 10.24
N LYS A 150 -6.89 11.80 11.22
CA LYS A 150 -6.50 12.05 12.61
C LYS A 150 -5.63 10.93 13.17
N ASP A 151 -5.80 9.70 12.70
CA ASP A 151 -5.02 8.54 13.12
C ASP A 151 -3.52 8.63 12.75
N ILE A 152 -3.14 9.55 11.84
CA ILE A 152 -1.72 9.79 11.51
C ILE A 152 -0.95 10.31 12.74
N GLN A 153 -1.59 11.07 13.62
CA GLN A 153 -0.95 11.54 14.86
C GLN A 153 -0.56 10.39 15.81
N ASP A 154 -1.25 9.26 15.73
CA ASP A 154 -0.98 8.11 16.57
C ASP A 154 0.29 7.34 16.15
N LEU A 155 0.86 7.66 15.00
CA LEU A 155 2.13 7.10 14.54
C LEU A 155 3.32 7.44 15.46
N LYS A 156 3.19 8.44 16.35
CA LYS A 156 4.16 8.68 17.43
C LYS A 156 4.27 7.52 18.44
N LYS A 157 3.27 6.63 18.50
CA LYS A 157 3.22 5.48 19.40
C LYS A 157 3.96 4.25 18.86
N VAL A 158 4.23 4.19 17.55
CA VAL A 158 4.87 3.01 16.92
C VAL A 158 6.39 3.12 16.98
N THR A 159 7.08 1.97 16.87
CA THR A 159 8.54 1.95 16.80
C THR A 159 9.06 2.56 15.50
N SER A 160 10.32 2.98 15.49
CA SER A 160 10.95 3.56 14.28
C SER A 160 10.99 2.58 13.11
N SER A 161 11.17 1.27 13.36
CA SER A 161 11.16 0.24 12.32
C SER A 161 9.76 0.01 11.75
N GLN A 162 8.74 -0.09 12.62
CA GLN A 162 7.33 -0.20 12.21
C GLN A 162 6.89 1.01 11.38
N PHE A 163 7.27 2.22 11.83
CA PHE A 163 6.98 3.45 11.08
C PHE A 163 7.62 3.43 9.70
N THR A 164 8.91 3.08 9.62
CA THR A 164 9.63 3.01 8.34
C THR A 164 9.00 1.97 7.40
N ALA A 165 8.63 0.80 7.91
CA ALA A 165 7.97 -0.24 7.12
C ALA A 165 6.59 0.22 6.63
N LEU A 166 5.81 0.88 7.50
CA LEU A 166 4.48 1.42 7.14
C LEU A 166 4.58 2.46 6.02
N VAL A 167 5.51 3.42 6.14
CA VAL A 167 5.70 4.46 5.11
C VAL A 167 6.14 3.85 3.78
N ARG A 168 7.09 2.90 3.81
CA ARG A 168 7.52 2.19 2.59
C ARG A 168 6.36 1.45 1.94
N ALA A 169 5.54 0.73 2.71
CA ALA A 169 4.38 0.01 2.21
C ALA A 169 3.29 0.97 1.68
N ALA A 170 3.02 2.07 2.39
CA ALA A 170 2.07 3.09 1.96
C ALA A 170 2.47 3.72 0.63
N ARG A 171 3.77 3.98 0.41
CA ARG A 171 4.28 4.50 -0.87
C ARG A 171 4.13 3.50 -2.00
N GLN A 172 4.47 2.23 -1.75
CA GLN A 172 4.28 1.16 -2.75
C GLN A 172 2.79 0.98 -3.10
N TYR A 173 1.90 1.04 -2.11
CA TYR A 173 0.46 1.02 -2.34
C TYR A 173 0.00 2.23 -3.16
N GLN A 174 0.40 3.45 -2.76
CA GLN A 174 0.09 4.70 -3.46
C GLN A 174 0.52 4.63 -4.93
N ASP A 175 1.77 4.23 -5.19
CA ASP A 175 2.30 4.14 -6.55
C ASP A 175 1.58 3.06 -7.35
N ALA A 176 1.24 1.91 -6.73
CA ALA A 176 0.48 0.84 -7.38
C ALA A 176 -0.89 1.32 -7.86
N ILE A 177 -1.67 1.97 -6.99
CA ILE A 177 -3.01 2.46 -7.40
C ILE A 177 -2.96 3.64 -8.36
N TRP A 178 -1.83 4.36 -8.40
CA TRP A 178 -1.63 5.46 -9.34
C TRP A 178 -1.30 4.97 -10.73
N MET A 179 -0.44 3.96 -10.85
CA MET A 179 0.00 3.43 -12.15
C MET A 179 -0.86 2.30 -12.71
N ALA A 180 -1.83 1.79 -11.97
CA ALA A 180 -2.62 0.63 -12.36
C ALA A 180 -3.29 0.79 -13.73
N GLU A 181 -3.70 1.99 -14.10
CA GLU A 181 -4.37 2.28 -15.36
C GLU A 181 -3.42 2.25 -16.57
N SER A 182 -2.15 2.59 -16.35
CA SER A 182 -1.12 2.64 -17.41
C SER A 182 -0.18 1.42 -17.40
N GLU A 183 0.19 0.92 -16.22
CA GLU A 183 1.15 -0.16 -16.03
C GLU A 183 0.62 -1.20 -15.03
N PRO A 184 -0.47 -1.92 -15.37
CA PRO A 184 -1.15 -2.81 -14.42
C PRO A 184 -0.28 -3.98 -13.93
N GLU A 185 0.63 -4.48 -14.76
CA GLU A 185 1.55 -5.56 -14.38
C GLU A 185 2.51 -5.10 -13.26
N LEU A 186 3.02 -3.88 -13.38
CA LEU A 186 3.88 -3.27 -12.35
C LEU A 186 3.06 -2.95 -11.09
N ALA A 187 1.80 -2.51 -11.24
CA ALA A 187 0.91 -2.27 -10.11
C ALA A 187 0.68 -3.55 -9.28
N TRP A 188 0.50 -4.71 -9.93
CA TRP A 188 0.44 -6.01 -9.25
C TRP A 188 1.68 -6.29 -8.40
N LEU A 189 2.87 -6.09 -8.99
CA LEU A 189 4.13 -6.28 -8.27
C LEU A 189 4.23 -5.37 -7.05
N MET A 190 3.84 -4.11 -7.18
CA MET A 190 3.90 -3.13 -6.09
C MET A 190 2.87 -3.42 -5.00
N LEU A 191 1.66 -3.85 -5.33
CA LEU A 191 0.66 -4.27 -4.34
C LEU A 191 1.16 -5.45 -3.50
N VAL A 192 1.77 -6.45 -4.13
CA VAL A 192 2.37 -7.59 -3.39
C VAL A 192 3.55 -7.12 -2.56
N SER A 193 4.44 -6.28 -3.11
CA SER A 193 5.61 -5.76 -2.41
C SER A 193 5.24 -4.89 -1.20
N ALA A 194 4.14 -4.15 -1.26
CA ALA A 194 3.64 -3.37 -0.12
C ALA A 194 3.35 -4.27 1.09
N ILE A 195 2.69 -5.42 0.86
CA ILE A 195 2.45 -6.41 1.92
C ILE A 195 3.76 -7.05 2.37
N GLU A 196 4.65 -7.46 1.46
CA GLU A 196 5.93 -8.08 1.82
C GLU A 196 6.77 -7.17 2.72
N THR A 197 6.76 -5.86 2.46
CA THR A 197 7.49 -4.87 3.25
C THR A 197 7.08 -4.91 4.72
N VAL A 198 5.78 -4.90 5.01
CA VAL A 198 5.28 -4.95 6.40
C VAL A 198 5.30 -6.36 6.98
N ALA A 199 5.09 -7.39 6.16
CA ALA A 199 5.23 -8.78 6.60
C ALA A 199 6.64 -9.12 7.06
N ASN A 200 7.66 -8.45 6.53
CA ASN A 200 9.05 -8.59 6.96
C ASN A 200 9.31 -7.93 8.32
N GLU A 201 8.63 -6.84 8.64
CA GLU A 201 8.70 -6.20 9.95
C GLU A 201 7.86 -6.96 11.00
N TRP A 202 6.75 -7.57 10.58
CA TRP A 202 5.89 -8.34 11.45
C TRP A 202 6.55 -9.70 11.77
N SER A 203 7.26 -9.78 12.89
CA SER A 203 7.82 -11.04 13.35
C SER A 203 6.75 -11.89 14.05
N ILE A 204 6.37 -12.99 13.42
CA ILE A 204 5.83 -14.16 14.13
C ILE A 204 7.06 -14.83 14.77
N GLN A 205 6.86 -15.48 15.93
CA GLN A 205 7.88 -16.30 16.61
C GLN A 205 8.92 -16.81 15.61
N ASP A 206 10.16 -16.43 15.82
CA ASP A 206 11.24 -16.85 14.93
C ASP A 206 11.31 -18.38 14.94
N LEU A 207 10.70 -18.98 13.91
CA LEU A 207 10.85 -20.39 13.64
C LEU A 207 12.34 -20.67 13.45
N SER A 208 12.84 -21.73 14.04
CA SER A 208 14.20 -22.20 13.79
C SER A 208 14.41 -22.44 12.28
N PRO A 209 15.64 -22.38 11.77
CA PRO A 209 15.94 -22.69 10.38
C PRO A 209 15.35 -24.02 9.91
N ILE A 210 15.40 -25.05 10.74
CA ILE A 210 14.83 -26.38 10.46
C ILE A 210 13.32 -26.31 10.33
N GLU A 211 12.63 -25.61 11.22
CA GLU A 211 11.17 -25.46 11.15
C GLU A 211 10.75 -24.68 9.90
N LYS A 212 11.48 -23.59 9.56
CA LYS A 212 11.26 -22.86 8.30
C LYS A 212 11.42 -23.77 7.08
N MET A 213 12.42 -24.65 7.09
CA MET A 213 12.67 -25.57 5.99
C MET A 213 11.59 -26.65 5.90
N ARG A 214 11.18 -27.24 7.03
CA ARG A 214 10.10 -28.24 7.07
C ARG A 214 8.76 -27.66 6.61
N GLU A 215 8.44 -26.42 6.99
CA GLU A 215 7.22 -25.75 6.51
C GLU A 215 7.27 -25.40 5.01
N SER A 216 8.43 -24.96 4.51
CA SER A 216 8.57 -24.44 3.14
C SER A 216 8.84 -25.53 2.11
N LYS A 217 9.54 -26.60 2.50
CA LYS A 217 10.00 -27.69 1.65
C LYS A 217 9.88 -29.05 2.38
N PRO A 218 8.65 -29.51 2.72
CA PRO A 218 8.45 -30.70 3.53
C PRO A 218 9.09 -31.95 2.92
N GLU A 219 8.81 -32.23 1.64
CA GLU A 219 9.35 -33.41 0.93
C GLU A 219 10.87 -33.41 0.88
N LEU A 220 11.49 -32.24 0.62
CA LEU A 220 12.94 -32.11 0.59
C LEU A 220 13.54 -32.28 1.99
N SER A 221 12.89 -31.76 3.02
CA SER A 221 13.33 -31.91 4.42
C SER A 221 13.32 -33.37 4.85
N GLU A 222 12.25 -34.10 4.51
CA GLU A 222 12.16 -35.56 4.78
C GLU A 222 13.25 -36.35 4.04
N LEU A 223 13.48 -36.02 2.75
CA LEU A 223 14.51 -36.67 1.95
C LEU A 223 15.92 -36.45 2.51
N ILE A 224 16.23 -35.22 2.95
CA ILE A 224 17.54 -34.89 3.55
C ILE A 224 17.68 -35.58 4.90
N ALA A 225 16.68 -35.53 5.75
CA ALA A 225 16.70 -36.22 7.05
C ALA A 225 16.90 -37.73 6.91
N LEU A 226 16.24 -38.35 5.94
CA LEU A 226 16.35 -39.78 5.66
C LEU A 226 17.73 -40.18 5.14
N LYS A 227 18.35 -39.38 4.26
CA LYS A 227 19.62 -39.72 3.60
C LYS A 227 20.85 -39.21 4.31
N GLY A 228 20.77 -38.09 5.00
CA GLY A 228 21.89 -37.38 5.60
C GLY A 228 21.76 -37.10 7.10
N GLY A 229 20.65 -37.49 7.69
CA GLY A 229 20.37 -37.25 9.11
C GLY A 229 19.97 -35.82 9.45
N GLU A 230 19.60 -35.59 10.71
CA GLU A 230 19.14 -34.28 11.21
C GLU A 230 20.27 -33.22 11.22
N GLU A 231 21.53 -33.61 11.38
CA GLU A 231 22.66 -32.68 11.36
C GLU A 231 22.84 -32.04 9.97
N LEU A 232 22.73 -32.84 8.90
CA LEU A 232 22.80 -32.34 7.55
C LEU A 232 21.59 -31.45 7.25
N LEU A 233 20.39 -31.85 7.71
CA LEU A 233 19.19 -31.03 7.58
C LEU A 233 19.38 -29.68 8.29
N ALA A 234 19.94 -29.65 9.49
CA ALA A 234 20.20 -28.43 10.24
C ALA A 234 21.16 -27.49 9.49
N SER A 235 22.28 -28.00 9.01
CA SER A 235 23.28 -27.24 8.27
C SER A 235 22.70 -26.63 6.99
N ILE A 236 21.96 -27.42 6.19
CA ILE A 236 21.32 -26.94 4.97
C ILE A 236 20.21 -25.93 5.30
N ALA A 237 19.45 -26.15 6.38
CA ALA A 237 18.41 -25.25 6.80
C ALA A 237 18.97 -23.89 7.24
N GLU A 238 20.10 -23.83 7.91
CA GLU A 238 20.80 -22.58 8.27
C GLU A 238 21.21 -21.79 7.02
N ASP A 239 21.83 -22.44 6.04
CA ASP A 239 22.26 -21.81 4.79
C ASP A 239 21.07 -21.29 3.97
N LEU A 240 19.96 -22.02 3.95
CA LEU A 240 18.76 -21.68 3.19
C LEU A 240 17.78 -20.76 3.94
N ALA A 241 17.88 -20.62 5.27
CA ALA A 241 16.94 -19.86 6.09
C ALA A 241 16.66 -18.45 5.59
N PRO A 242 17.63 -17.67 5.06
CA PRO A 242 17.37 -16.34 4.51
C PRO A 242 16.44 -16.35 3.29
N THR A 243 16.41 -17.46 2.54
CA THR A 243 15.62 -17.61 1.31
C THR A 243 14.30 -18.35 1.50
N LEU A 244 14.14 -19.01 2.67
CA LEU A 244 12.96 -19.80 3.00
C LEU A 244 11.89 -18.98 3.70
N GLY A 245 10.66 -19.32 3.45
CA GLY A 245 9.53 -18.81 4.22
C GLY A 245 8.92 -17.48 3.75
N ALA A 246 9.48 -16.81 2.74
CA ALA A 246 8.92 -15.54 2.26
C ALA A 246 7.44 -15.67 1.86
N THR A 247 7.09 -16.71 1.09
CA THR A 247 5.70 -17.00 0.70
C THR A 247 4.82 -17.27 1.92
N ASN A 248 5.29 -18.10 2.86
CA ASN A 248 4.52 -18.43 4.05
C ASN A 248 4.34 -17.20 4.95
N LYS A 249 5.36 -16.37 5.09
CA LYS A 249 5.31 -15.13 5.86
C LYS A 249 4.30 -14.16 5.27
N PHE A 250 4.34 -13.96 3.95
CA PHE A 250 3.37 -13.17 3.21
C PHE A 250 1.94 -13.68 3.44
N ILE A 251 1.69 -14.98 3.27
CA ILE A 251 0.36 -15.56 3.43
C ILE A 251 -0.11 -15.48 4.89
N LYS A 252 0.74 -15.84 5.86
CA LYS A 252 0.41 -15.77 7.29
C LYS A 252 0.03 -14.34 7.68
N PHE A 253 0.81 -13.35 7.25
CA PHE A 253 0.53 -11.93 7.47
C PHE A 253 -0.83 -11.52 6.89
N CYS A 254 -1.09 -11.82 5.62
CA CYS A 254 -2.35 -11.52 4.97
C CYS A 254 -3.56 -12.14 5.70
N LEU A 255 -3.43 -13.39 6.16
CA LEU A 255 -4.50 -14.08 6.86
C LEU A 255 -4.70 -13.58 8.30
N GLU A 256 -3.65 -13.10 8.96
CA GLU A 256 -3.77 -12.47 10.28
C GLU A 256 -4.51 -11.14 10.21
N PHE A 257 -4.21 -10.35 9.18
CA PHE A 257 -4.81 -9.02 8.99
C PHE A 257 -5.92 -8.99 7.94
N LEU A 258 -6.54 -10.14 7.66
CA LEU A 258 -7.62 -10.27 6.68
C LEU A 258 -8.75 -9.25 6.97
N PRO A 259 -9.07 -8.34 6.05
CA PRO A 259 -10.15 -7.37 6.25
C PRO A 259 -11.52 -8.03 6.09
N ALA A 260 -12.57 -7.35 6.57
CA ALA A 260 -13.95 -7.68 6.22
C ALA A 260 -14.17 -7.56 4.70
N PRO A 261 -15.13 -8.31 4.14
CA PRO A 261 -15.51 -8.12 2.74
C PRO A 261 -16.09 -6.72 2.52
N PRO A 262 -16.05 -6.20 1.29
CA PRO A 262 -16.77 -4.96 0.94
C PRO A 262 -18.25 -5.05 1.32
N GLU A 263 -18.87 -3.93 1.69
CA GLU A 263 -20.30 -3.87 2.01
C GLU A 263 -21.13 -4.20 0.75
N ASP A 264 -20.78 -3.56 -0.38
CA ASP A 264 -21.44 -3.79 -1.66
C ASP A 264 -20.70 -4.88 -2.44
N ARG A 265 -21.19 -6.11 -2.32
CA ARG A 265 -20.64 -7.25 -3.05
C ARG A 265 -21.47 -7.57 -4.30
N PRO A 266 -20.84 -8.02 -5.40
CA PRO A 266 -21.56 -8.44 -6.60
C PRO A 266 -22.46 -9.67 -6.33
N VAL A 267 -23.16 -10.14 -7.36
CA VAL A 267 -23.93 -11.39 -7.32
C VAL A 267 -23.03 -12.60 -6.99
N GLU A 268 -23.60 -13.64 -6.42
CA GLU A 268 -22.88 -14.77 -5.82
C GLU A 268 -21.84 -15.42 -6.75
N PHE A 269 -22.20 -15.66 -8.01
CA PHE A 269 -21.28 -16.30 -8.96
C PHE A 269 -20.04 -15.45 -9.29
N ALA A 270 -20.10 -14.13 -9.11
CA ALA A 270 -19.01 -13.20 -9.33
C ALA A 270 -18.17 -12.94 -8.08
N ARG A 271 -18.57 -13.48 -6.90
CA ARG A 271 -17.84 -13.35 -5.63
C ARG A 271 -16.69 -14.34 -5.53
N ILE A 272 -15.65 -13.93 -4.81
CA ILE A 272 -14.64 -14.85 -4.27
C ILE A 272 -15.11 -15.40 -2.90
N GLU A 273 -14.54 -16.53 -2.49
CA GLU A 273 -14.72 -17.04 -1.13
C GLU A 273 -13.93 -16.16 -0.15
N TRP A 274 -14.64 -15.25 0.56
CA TRP A 274 -14.04 -14.32 1.52
C TRP A 274 -13.84 -15.01 2.87
N SER A 275 -12.92 -15.97 2.90
CA SER A 275 -12.54 -16.73 4.09
C SER A 275 -11.04 -16.92 4.14
N ARG A 276 -10.50 -17.30 5.31
CA ARG A 276 -9.07 -17.64 5.44
C ARG A 276 -8.65 -18.76 4.48
N LYS A 277 -9.54 -19.73 4.23
CA LYS A 277 -9.29 -20.84 3.28
C LYS A 277 -9.25 -20.33 1.84
N GLY A 278 -10.26 -19.56 1.44
CA GLY A 278 -10.36 -18.98 0.10
C GLY A 278 -9.17 -18.07 -0.20
N PHE A 279 -8.83 -17.15 0.72
CA PHE A 279 -7.67 -16.27 0.55
C PHE A 279 -6.34 -17.00 0.52
N LYS A 280 -6.17 -18.09 1.27
CA LYS A 280 -4.94 -18.89 1.19
C LYS A 280 -4.70 -19.42 -0.23
N LEU A 281 -5.74 -19.85 -0.94
CA LEU A 281 -5.62 -20.32 -2.33
C LEU A 281 -5.32 -19.16 -3.29
N ILE A 282 -6.03 -18.03 -3.15
CA ILE A 282 -5.81 -16.81 -3.94
C ILE A 282 -4.38 -16.31 -3.79
N LEU A 283 -3.92 -16.14 -2.55
CA LEU A 283 -2.60 -15.59 -2.23
C LEU A 283 -1.46 -16.47 -2.73
N ASN A 284 -1.59 -17.79 -2.68
CA ASN A 284 -0.61 -18.71 -3.26
C ASN A 284 -0.46 -18.47 -4.78
N LYS A 285 -1.56 -18.27 -5.51
CA LYS A 285 -1.51 -18.02 -6.95
C LYS A 285 -0.93 -16.65 -7.27
N VAL A 286 -1.39 -15.61 -6.58
CA VAL A 286 -0.87 -14.24 -6.75
C VAL A 286 0.63 -14.19 -6.47
N TYR A 287 1.08 -14.81 -5.38
CA TYR A 287 2.50 -14.86 -5.04
C TYR A 287 3.33 -15.65 -6.07
N LYS A 288 2.77 -16.74 -6.61
CA LYS A 288 3.40 -17.50 -7.70
C LYS A 288 3.59 -16.62 -8.94
N TYR A 289 2.58 -15.85 -9.35
CA TYR A 289 2.69 -14.92 -10.50
C TYR A 289 3.75 -13.85 -10.25
N ARG A 290 3.77 -13.27 -9.05
CA ARG A 290 4.80 -12.30 -8.66
C ARG A 290 6.20 -12.90 -8.76
N SER A 291 6.40 -14.13 -8.27
CA SER A 291 7.68 -14.81 -8.34
C SER A 291 8.11 -15.08 -9.78
N ILE A 292 7.20 -15.55 -10.63
CA ILE A 292 7.47 -15.81 -12.04
C ILE A 292 7.80 -14.50 -12.77
N ALA A 293 7.08 -13.43 -12.49
CA ALA A 293 7.32 -12.13 -13.11
C ALA A 293 8.72 -11.58 -12.79
N LEU A 294 9.16 -11.71 -11.54
CA LEU A 294 10.48 -11.20 -11.12
C LEU A 294 11.66 -12.09 -11.54
N HIS A 295 11.48 -13.42 -11.57
CA HIS A 295 12.60 -14.34 -11.80
C HIS A 295 12.66 -14.88 -13.22
N ALA A 296 11.52 -15.01 -13.90
CA ALA A 296 11.43 -15.53 -15.26
C ALA A 296 11.00 -14.47 -16.29
N GLY A 297 10.70 -13.24 -15.87
CA GLY A 297 10.25 -12.18 -16.77
C GLY A 297 8.86 -12.43 -17.41
N THR A 298 8.11 -13.44 -16.94
CA THR A 298 6.76 -13.70 -17.47
C THR A 298 5.77 -12.77 -16.77
N PRO A 299 5.07 -11.89 -17.48
CA PRO A 299 4.16 -10.94 -16.88
C PRO A 299 2.97 -11.62 -16.17
N PHE A 300 2.28 -10.87 -15.32
CA PHE A 300 0.99 -11.32 -14.78
C PHE A 300 0.02 -11.69 -15.90
N PRO A 301 -0.90 -12.64 -15.66
CA PRO A 301 -1.92 -13.00 -16.65
C PRO A 301 -2.67 -11.78 -17.15
N ALA A 302 -2.68 -11.55 -18.46
CA ALA A 302 -3.30 -10.38 -19.06
C ALA A 302 -4.75 -10.11 -18.61
N PRO A 303 -5.62 -11.13 -18.37
CA PRO A 303 -6.96 -10.87 -17.83
C PRO A 303 -6.96 -10.22 -16.43
N LEU A 304 -5.94 -10.46 -15.61
CA LEU A 304 -5.81 -9.83 -14.30
C LEU A 304 -5.37 -8.34 -14.38
N CYS A 305 -4.92 -7.92 -15.55
CA CYS A 305 -4.46 -6.56 -15.84
C CYS A 305 -5.52 -5.73 -16.60
N ARG A 306 -6.78 -6.12 -16.50
CA ARG A 306 -7.92 -5.47 -17.16
C ARG A 306 -8.93 -4.93 -16.15
N PRO A 307 -9.83 -4.04 -16.58
CA PRO A 307 -10.96 -3.62 -15.75
C PRO A 307 -11.76 -4.82 -15.25
N PRO A 308 -12.32 -4.75 -14.02
CA PRO A 308 -13.16 -5.82 -13.49
C PRO A 308 -14.39 -6.00 -14.37
N GLU A 309 -14.78 -7.26 -14.61
CA GLU A 309 -15.96 -7.59 -15.36
C GLU A 309 -17.22 -7.13 -14.61
N GLN A 310 -18.24 -6.75 -15.35
CA GLN A 310 -19.53 -6.33 -14.81
C GLN A 310 -20.63 -6.98 -15.65
N TYR A 311 -21.42 -7.84 -15.04
CA TYR A 311 -22.50 -8.53 -15.75
C TYR A 311 -23.66 -7.58 -16.08
N SER A 312 -24.09 -6.77 -15.10
CA SER A 312 -25.02 -5.65 -15.30
C SER A 312 -24.68 -4.48 -14.39
N ALA A 313 -25.16 -3.27 -14.72
CA ALA A 313 -24.92 -2.10 -13.90
C ALA A 313 -25.46 -2.22 -12.46
N ALA A 314 -26.50 -3.02 -12.26
CA ALA A 314 -27.15 -3.25 -10.96
C ALA A 314 -26.45 -4.31 -10.11
N GLU A 315 -25.56 -5.14 -10.67
CA GLU A 315 -25.02 -6.33 -10.01
C GLU A 315 -23.61 -6.16 -9.46
N GLY A 316 -23.06 -4.96 -9.56
CA GLY A 316 -21.73 -4.64 -9.06
C GLY A 316 -20.59 -5.17 -9.92
N LEU A 317 -19.37 -4.96 -9.46
CA LEU A 317 -18.13 -5.35 -10.15
C LEU A 317 -17.68 -6.73 -9.68
N ALA A 318 -17.25 -7.59 -10.62
CA ALA A 318 -16.76 -8.91 -10.27
C ALA A 318 -15.54 -8.86 -9.34
N GLU A 319 -15.59 -9.66 -8.28
CA GLU A 319 -14.46 -9.88 -7.39
C GLU A 319 -13.44 -10.86 -8.02
N LYS A 320 -13.92 -11.82 -8.82
CA LYS A 320 -13.09 -12.75 -9.57
C LYS A 320 -12.35 -12.06 -10.71
N GLY A 321 -11.20 -12.58 -11.09
CA GLY A 321 -10.42 -12.07 -12.22
C GLY A 321 -11.03 -12.40 -13.59
N CYS A 322 -12.00 -13.33 -13.64
CA CYS A 322 -12.74 -13.71 -14.84
C CYS A 322 -14.06 -14.39 -14.46
N LEU A 323 -15.13 -14.11 -15.20
CA LEU A 323 -16.45 -14.76 -15.04
C LEU A 323 -16.67 -15.93 -16.02
N SER A 324 -15.86 -16.01 -17.06
CA SER A 324 -15.91 -17.10 -18.06
C SER A 324 -15.13 -18.32 -17.59
N LEU A 325 -15.39 -19.51 -18.16
CA LEU A 325 -14.66 -20.74 -17.83
C LEU A 325 -13.18 -20.66 -18.20
N ALA A 326 -12.85 -19.93 -19.25
CA ALA A 326 -11.49 -19.69 -19.71
C ALA A 326 -11.42 -18.37 -20.48
N VAL A 327 -10.24 -17.77 -20.51
CA VAL A 327 -9.91 -16.59 -21.33
C VAL A 327 -8.71 -16.92 -22.20
N HIS A 328 -8.80 -16.52 -23.47
CA HIS A 328 -7.72 -16.69 -24.45
C HIS A 328 -7.23 -15.32 -24.91
N THR A 329 -5.93 -15.19 -24.97
CA THR A 329 -5.24 -14.04 -25.58
C THR A 329 -4.25 -14.57 -26.61
N LEU A 330 -3.65 -13.69 -27.40
CA LEU A 330 -2.61 -14.12 -28.33
C LEU A 330 -1.47 -14.81 -27.58
N GLY A 331 -1.27 -16.09 -27.85
CA GLY A 331 -0.18 -16.89 -27.30
C GLY A 331 -0.42 -17.49 -25.90
N ALA A 332 -1.58 -17.24 -25.26
CA ALA A 332 -1.85 -17.77 -23.93
C ALA A 332 -3.33 -18.05 -23.68
N SER A 333 -3.59 -18.99 -22.75
CA SER A 333 -4.93 -19.35 -22.27
C SER A 333 -4.90 -19.56 -20.77
N TRP A 334 -5.92 -19.08 -20.08
CA TRP A 334 -6.08 -19.26 -18.64
C TRP A 334 -7.47 -19.80 -18.32
N LYS A 335 -7.54 -20.76 -17.43
CA LYS A 335 -8.81 -21.18 -16.81
C LYS A 335 -9.23 -20.15 -15.78
N SER A 336 -10.52 -20.08 -15.47
CA SER A 336 -11.05 -19.19 -14.43
C SER A 336 -10.31 -19.36 -13.09
N ASP A 337 -9.99 -20.61 -12.72
CA ASP A 337 -9.25 -20.91 -11.50
C ASP A 337 -7.84 -20.29 -11.45
N ASP A 338 -7.22 -20.01 -12.60
CA ASP A 338 -5.92 -19.36 -12.69
C ASP A 338 -5.99 -17.83 -12.57
N LEU A 339 -7.21 -17.29 -12.56
CA LEU A 339 -7.53 -15.87 -12.44
C LEU A 339 -8.29 -15.60 -11.13
N PRO A 340 -7.65 -15.76 -9.95
CA PRO A 340 -8.36 -15.96 -8.70
C PRO A 340 -9.08 -14.71 -8.17
N ILE A 341 -8.63 -13.50 -8.55
CA ILE A 341 -9.13 -12.25 -8.01
C ILE A 341 -8.87 -11.10 -9.00
N SER A 342 -9.79 -10.16 -9.14
CA SER A 342 -9.56 -8.95 -9.94
C SER A 342 -8.59 -7.99 -9.23
N MET A 343 -7.87 -7.15 -9.98
CA MET A 343 -6.96 -6.16 -9.39
C MET A 343 -7.72 -5.18 -8.48
N ASN A 344 -8.92 -4.79 -8.85
CA ASN A 344 -9.76 -3.91 -8.03
C ASN A 344 -10.04 -4.52 -6.65
N THR A 345 -10.45 -5.78 -6.61
CA THR A 345 -10.71 -6.48 -5.35
C THR A 345 -9.41 -6.73 -4.57
N PHE A 346 -8.32 -7.05 -5.26
CA PHE A 346 -7.03 -7.24 -4.61
C PHE A 346 -6.46 -5.93 -4.02
N SER A 347 -6.65 -4.80 -4.71
CA SER A 347 -6.28 -3.48 -4.18
C SER A 347 -7.06 -3.14 -2.90
N TYR A 348 -8.37 -3.43 -2.86
CA TYR A 348 -9.19 -3.29 -1.64
C TYR A 348 -8.66 -4.19 -0.51
N PHE A 349 -8.37 -5.45 -0.81
CA PHE A 349 -7.79 -6.39 0.14
C PHE A 349 -6.45 -5.89 0.71
N VAL A 350 -5.52 -5.44 -0.15
CA VAL A 350 -4.21 -4.91 0.27
C VAL A 350 -4.38 -3.70 1.18
N ASN A 351 -5.24 -2.76 0.79
CA ASN A 351 -5.58 -1.60 1.61
C ASN A 351 -6.05 -2.00 3.01
N GLY A 352 -6.99 -2.94 3.08
CA GLY A 352 -7.55 -3.42 4.34
C GLY A 352 -6.52 -4.14 5.21
N VAL A 353 -5.69 -5.02 4.63
CA VAL A 353 -4.61 -5.72 5.35
C VAL A 353 -3.63 -4.72 5.97
N LEU A 354 -3.17 -3.73 5.19
CA LEU A 354 -2.22 -2.72 5.66
C LEU A 354 -2.83 -1.82 6.75
N ASN A 355 -4.09 -1.42 6.61
CA ASN A 355 -4.79 -0.63 7.63
C ASN A 355 -5.04 -1.43 8.93
N ASN A 356 -5.37 -2.72 8.84
CA ASN A 356 -5.54 -3.58 10.01
C ASN A 356 -4.22 -3.75 10.77
N TRP A 357 -3.11 -3.91 10.05
CA TRP A 357 -1.78 -3.94 10.66
C TRP A 357 -1.43 -2.58 11.29
N TRP A 358 -1.67 -1.46 10.59
CA TRP A 358 -1.48 -0.12 11.14
C TRP A 358 -2.22 0.06 12.47
N ASN A 359 -3.52 -0.28 12.51
CA ASN A 359 -4.32 -0.19 13.72
C ASN A 359 -3.72 -1.04 14.86
N ARG A 360 -3.25 -2.25 14.56
CA ARG A 360 -2.65 -3.17 15.54
C ARG A 360 -1.38 -2.59 16.16
N ILE A 361 -0.45 -2.06 15.36
CA ILE A 361 0.82 -1.52 15.87
C ILE A 361 0.62 -0.27 16.73
N VAL A 362 -0.36 0.59 16.37
CA VAL A 362 -0.73 1.75 17.18
C VAL A 362 -1.30 1.33 18.53
N GLN A 363 -2.18 0.31 18.57
CA GLN A 363 -2.75 -0.21 19.80
C GLN A 363 -1.71 -0.86 20.73
N GLN A 364 -0.68 -1.48 20.17
CA GLN A 364 0.41 -2.10 20.94
C GLN A 364 1.40 -1.08 21.53
N GLY A 365 1.50 0.11 20.95
CA GLY A 365 2.35 1.19 21.43
C GLY A 365 1.67 2.12 22.43
N SER A 366 0.39 1.88 22.72
CA SER A 366 -0.41 2.58 23.74
C SER A 366 -0.32 1.83 25.04
#